data_2dcec777197e9c105440bd8697e6e2fb
#
_entry.id   2dcec777197e9c105440bd8697e6e2fb
#
_cell.length_a   1.000
_cell.length_b   1.000
_cell.length_c   1.000
_cell.angle_alpha   90.00
_cell.angle_beta   90.00
_cell.angle_gamma   90.00
#
_symmetry.space_group_name_H-M   'P 1'
#
loop_
_entity.id
_entity.type
_entity.pdbx_description
1 polymer ?
#
loop_
_entity_poly.entity_id
_entity_poly.type
_entity_poly.pdbx_seq_one_letter_code
_entity_poly.pdbx_strand_id
1 'polypeptide(L)'
;MITSAQQKMMTLLYRIGLHTFLVICFLGISGSAFSAKILIPMDDSQANHLKAYGITYWVLENNIDVQWLLNYRGGSFMMDEYKTIIEECVIRGVSYQIIADVQAAGIIRDIAEPEVNMETGKLEKAPKIAVYSPEAQMPWDDAVTLVMEYAEIPYDVIYDREIINMKLPQYDWLHLHHEDFTGQYGKFYRSYKNAAWYQQQVREAEAEAADMGFSKVSHLKLAVAQKIREYTAGGGFLFTMCSGTDSYDIALAAHNTDICESMYVGDPADGAAQSKLDFDQTFAFHNFILEMDPLVYEFSSIDATDIHSRVPQTQDFFTLFDFSAKWDIIPTMLTQNHQSVIKGFMGQTTAFKKQYIKSDVLVMGESKAQGTVKYIHGAFGNGQWTFYGGHDPEDYQHRVDDPPTDLNLHPNSAGYRLILNNILFPAAKKMKQKT
;
A
#
# COMPACT_ATOMS: atom_id res chain seq x y z
N MET A 1 1.88 -67.51 -60.35
CA MET A 1 2.43 -67.97 -59.07
C MET A 1 3.39 -66.89 -58.54
N ILE A 2 3.05 -66.25 -57.42
CA ILE A 2 3.95 -65.30 -56.80
C ILE A 2 5.05 -66.06 -56.10
N THR A 3 6.32 -65.68 -56.35
CA THR A 3 7.46 -66.44 -55.79
C THR A 3 7.60 -66.15 -54.31
N SER A 4 8.13 -67.08 -53.51
CA SER A 4 8.37 -67.03 -52.09
C SER A 4 9.14 -65.72 -51.68
N ALA A 5 10.00 -65.19 -52.53
CA ALA A 5 10.75 -63.98 -52.36
C ALA A 5 9.84 -62.72 -52.44
N GLN A 6 8.89 -62.73 -53.37
CA GLN A 6 7.91 -61.60 -53.49
C GLN A 6 6.95 -61.53 -52.31
N GLN A 7 6.55 -62.68 -51.75
CA GLN A 7 5.72 -62.73 -50.54
C GLN A 7 6.47 -62.21 -49.30
N LYS A 8 7.74 -62.53 -49.13
CA LYS A 8 8.58 -62.04 -48.04
C LYS A 8 8.81 -60.52 -48.16
N MET A 9 9.01 -60.01 -49.37
CA MET A 9 9.18 -58.58 -49.63
C MET A 9 7.90 -57.77 -49.35
N MET A 10 6.75 -58.30 -49.75
CA MET A 10 5.44 -57.67 -49.42
C MET A 10 5.17 -57.63 -47.90
N THR A 11 5.49 -58.71 -47.17
CA THR A 11 5.33 -58.75 -45.72
C THR A 11 6.29 -57.78 -45.00
N LEU A 12 7.52 -57.63 -45.51
CA LEU A 12 8.48 -56.64 -44.97
C LEU A 12 8.03 -55.20 -45.19
N LEU A 13 7.56 -54.90 -46.42
CA LEU A 13 7.03 -53.56 -46.74
C LEU A 13 5.77 -53.19 -45.90
N TYR A 14 4.88 -54.18 -45.67
CA TYR A 14 3.71 -54.00 -44.82
C TYR A 14 4.09 -53.74 -43.34
N ARG A 15 5.09 -54.43 -42.81
CA ARG A 15 5.63 -54.21 -41.46
C ARG A 15 6.32 -52.86 -41.33
N ILE A 16 7.11 -52.43 -42.30
CA ILE A 16 7.75 -51.08 -42.30
C ILE A 16 6.69 -50.04 -42.41
N GLY A 17 5.69 -50.16 -43.30
CA GLY A 17 4.59 -49.19 -43.42
C GLY A 17 3.76 -49.09 -42.12
N LEU A 18 3.48 -50.23 -41.45
CA LEU A 18 2.74 -50.23 -40.19
C LEU A 18 3.54 -49.57 -39.03
N HIS A 19 4.86 -49.83 -38.96
CA HIS A 19 5.73 -49.20 -37.96
C HIS A 19 5.88 -47.69 -38.21
N THR A 20 6.03 -47.28 -39.48
CA THR A 20 6.11 -45.84 -39.83
C THR A 20 4.79 -45.12 -39.53
N PHE A 21 3.66 -45.78 -39.82
CA PHE A 21 2.34 -45.22 -39.49
C PHE A 21 2.11 -45.10 -37.97
N LEU A 22 2.51 -46.10 -37.17
CA LEU A 22 2.47 -46.08 -35.72
C LEU A 22 3.39 -44.97 -35.14
N VAL A 23 4.59 -44.78 -35.67
CA VAL A 23 5.51 -43.71 -35.23
C VAL A 23 4.97 -42.33 -35.59
N ILE A 24 4.34 -42.16 -36.77
CA ILE A 24 3.69 -40.93 -37.15
C ILE A 24 2.45 -40.63 -36.26
N CYS A 25 1.66 -41.63 -35.92
CA CYS A 25 0.56 -41.52 -34.99
C CYS A 25 1.04 -41.16 -33.56
N PHE A 26 2.17 -41.70 -33.09
CA PHE A 26 2.75 -41.35 -31.78
C PHE A 26 3.41 -39.97 -31.76
N LEU A 27 3.97 -39.51 -32.90
CA LEU A 27 4.48 -38.13 -33.02
C LEU A 27 3.38 -37.10 -33.21
N GLY A 28 2.18 -37.51 -33.65
CA GLY A 28 1.00 -36.63 -33.75
C GLY A 28 0.23 -36.42 -32.44
N ILE A 29 0.54 -37.21 -31.39
CA ILE A 29 0.04 -36.99 -30.01
C ILE A 29 1.16 -36.37 -29.18
N SER A 30 1.86 -35.39 -29.72
CA SER A 30 2.40 -34.30 -28.89
C SER A 30 1.17 -33.56 -28.39
N GLY A 31 0.64 -33.95 -27.25
CA GLY A 31 -0.38 -33.19 -26.57
C GLY A 31 0.19 -31.78 -26.45
N SER A 32 -0.38 -30.85 -27.15
CA SER A 32 -0.19 -29.44 -26.82
C SER A 32 -0.53 -29.40 -25.33
N ALA A 33 0.47 -29.34 -24.47
CA ALA A 33 0.24 -28.94 -23.09
C ALA A 33 -0.44 -27.58 -23.24
N PHE A 34 -1.77 -27.57 -23.17
CA PHE A 34 -2.52 -26.34 -23.10
C PHE A 34 -2.06 -25.71 -21.77
N SER A 35 -1.10 -24.82 -21.86
CA SER A 35 -0.79 -23.94 -20.75
C SER A 35 -2.08 -23.20 -20.43
N ALA A 36 -2.41 -23.09 -19.18
CA ALA A 36 -3.56 -22.35 -18.71
C ALA A 36 -3.09 -21.26 -17.75
N LYS A 37 -3.92 -20.27 -17.56
CA LYS A 37 -3.69 -19.17 -16.61
C LYS A 37 -4.74 -19.22 -15.51
N ILE A 38 -4.37 -18.73 -14.36
CA ILE A 38 -5.28 -18.40 -13.28
C ILE A 38 -5.61 -16.94 -13.40
N LEU A 39 -6.89 -16.62 -13.51
CA LEU A 39 -7.44 -15.27 -13.41
C LEU A 39 -8.13 -15.13 -12.05
N ILE A 40 -7.67 -14.20 -11.23
CA ILE A 40 -8.29 -13.78 -9.97
C ILE A 40 -9.08 -12.50 -10.25
N PRO A 41 -10.41 -12.56 -10.40
CA PRO A 41 -11.23 -11.39 -10.64
C PRO A 41 -11.25 -10.50 -9.40
N MET A 42 -11.35 -9.18 -9.60
CA MET A 42 -11.37 -8.20 -8.52
C MET A 42 -12.62 -7.30 -8.57
N ASP A 43 -13.64 -7.74 -9.31
CA ASP A 43 -15.00 -7.19 -9.33
C ASP A 43 -15.86 -7.80 -8.20
N ASP A 44 -17.16 -7.52 -8.19
CA ASP A 44 -18.11 -8.02 -7.19
C ASP A 44 -18.27 -9.55 -7.15
N SER A 45 -17.67 -10.28 -8.10
CA SER A 45 -17.63 -11.75 -8.08
C SER A 45 -16.53 -12.32 -7.17
N GLN A 46 -15.64 -11.48 -6.64
CA GLN A 46 -14.61 -11.91 -5.70
C GLN A 46 -15.18 -12.13 -4.30
N ALA A 47 -14.97 -13.32 -3.76
CA ALA A 47 -15.40 -13.65 -2.40
C ALA A 47 -14.57 -12.92 -1.32
N ASN A 48 -13.26 -12.73 -1.57
CA ASN A 48 -12.35 -12.10 -0.64
C ASN A 48 -11.28 -11.27 -1.39
N HIS A 49 -11.55 -9.96 -1.54
CA HIS A 49 -10.62 -9.05 -2.19
C HIS A 49 -9.29 -8.94 -1.43
N LEU A 50 -9.32 -8.84 -0.10
CA LEU A 50 -8.11 -8.61 0.69
C LEU A 50 -7.15 -9.80 0.60
N LYS A 51 -7.65 -11.03 0.72
CA LYS A 51 -6.82 -12.23 0.58
C LYS A 51 -6.35 -12.48 -0.87
N ALA A 52 -7.01 -11.93 -1.88
CA ALA A 52 -6.54 -11.99 -3.26
C ALA A 52 -5.20 -11.26 -3.45
N TYR A 53 -4.98 -10.15 -2.74
CA TYR A 53 -3.66 -9.48 -2.69
C TYR A 53 -2.61 -10.35 -2.01
N GLY A 54 -2.98 -11.03 -0.92
CA GLY A 54 -2.09 -11.97 -0.24
C GLY A 54 -1.64 -13.14 -1.12
N ILE A 55 -2.57 -13.72 -1.92
CA ILE A 55 -2.23 -14.73 -2.93
C ILE A 55 -1.25 -14.14 -3.95
N THR A 56 -1.53 -12.94 -4.45
CA THR A 56 -0.67 -12.27 -5.44
C THR A 56 0.74 -12.03 -4.88
N TYR A 57 0.83 -11.53 -3.65
CA TYR A 57 2.10 -11.33 -2.97
C TYR A 57 2.88 -12.65 -2.78
N TRP A 58 2.22 -13.69 -2.28
CA TRP A 58 2.80 -15.02 -2.10
C TRP A 58 3.32 -15.63 -3.42
N VAL A 59 2.59 -15.43 -4.53
CA VAL A 59 3.03 -15.87 -5.87
C VAL A 59 4.32 -15.16 -6.28
N LEU A 60 4.43 -13.85 -6.01
CA LEU A 60 5.64 -13.08 -6.27
C LEU A 60 6.84 -13.53 -5.40
N GLU A 61 6.60 -13.89 -4.12
CA GLU A 61 7.63 -14.48 -3.25
C GLU A 61 8.18 -15.80 -3.81
N ASN A 62 7.35 -16.56 -4.52
CA ASN A 62 7.75 -17.79 -5.19
C ASN A 62 8.37 -17.53 -6.58
N ASN A 63 8.74 -16.29 -6.89
CA ASN A 63 9.36 -15.86 -8.16
C ASN A 63 8.51 -16.18 -9.40
N ILE A 64 7.20 -16.12 -9.29
CA ILE A 64 6.26 -16.25 -10.39
C ILE A 64 5.73 -14.86 -10.71
N ASP A 65 5.88 -14.44 -11.96
CA ASP A 65 5.39 -13.15 -12.44
C ASP A 65 3.85 -13.09 -12.41
N VAL A 66 3.31 -11.93 -12.06
CA VAL A 66 1.87 -11.68 -12.07
C VAL A 66 1.56 -10.50 -13.00
N GLN A 67 0.52 -10.62 -13.79
CA GLN A 67 -0.04 -9.52 -14.56
C GLN A 67 -1.18 -8.88 -13.76
N TRP A 68 -1.07 -7.60 -13.44
CA TRP A 68 -2.14 -6.81 -12.87
C TRP A 68 -2.92 -6.15 -14.00
N LEU A 69 -4.14 -6.62 -14.24
CA LEU A 69 -5.02 -6.16 -15.31
C LEU A 69 -5.81 -4.94 -14.83
N LEU A 70 -5.21 -3.77 -14.98
CA LEU A 70 -5.73 -2.50 -14.45
C LEU A 70 -7.03 -2.13 -15.15
N ASN A 71 -8.05 -1.83 -14.37
CA ASN A 71 -9.43 -1.55 -14.77
C ASN A 71 -10.16 -2.70 -15.49
N TYR A 72 -9.53 -3.87 -15.61
CA TYR A 72 -10.22 -5.07 -16.09
C TYR A 72 -10.85 -5.80 -14.91
N ARG A 73 -12.19 -5.89 -14.89
CA ARG A 73 -12.94 -6.53 -13.79
C ARG A 73 -12.44 -6.09 -12.39
N GLY A 74 -12.38 -4.78 -12.17
CA GLY A 74 -11.95 -4.19 -10.91
C GLY A 74 -10.44 -4.23 -10.63
N GLY A 75 -9.59 -4.50 -11.63
CA GLY A 75 -8.12 -4.61 -11.46
C GLY A 75 -7.69 -6.02 -11.09
N SER A 76 -8.04 -7.00 -11.94
CA SER A 76 -7.80 -8.44 -11.74
C SER A 76 -6.32 -8.81 -11.82
N PHE A 77 -5.96 -9.94 -11.21
CA PHE A 77 -4.62 -10.53 -11.33
C PHE A 77 -4.67 -11.76 -12.25
N MET A 78 -3.63 -11.93 -13.07
CA MET A 78 -3.48 -13.08 -13.95
C MET A 78 -2.05 -13.63 -13.86
N MET A 79 -1.91 -14.95 -13.74
CA MET A 79 -0.64 -15.67 -13.58
C MET A 79 -0.68 -17.05 -14.20
N ASP A 80 0.47 -17.68 -14.30
CA ASP A 80 0.55 -19.08 -14.79
C ASP A 80 -0.20 -20.03 -13.85
N GLU A 81 -0.81 -21.07 -14.43
CA GLU A 81 -1.47 -22.12 -13.65
C GLU A 81 -0.45 -23.00 -12.95
N TYR A 82 -0.55 -23.03 -11.63
CA TYR A 82 0.11 -24.01 -10.78
C TYR A 82 -0.91 -24.57 -9.79
N LYS A 83 -0.84 -25.89 -9.58
CA LYS A 83 -1.75 -26.57 -8.64
C LYS A 83 -1.68 -25.98 -7.23
N THR A 84 -0.49 -25.57 -6.79
CA THR A 84 -0.27 -24.94 -5.49
C THR A 84 -1.00 -23.60 -5.36
N ILE A 85 -1.05 -22.78 -6.41
CA ILE A 85 -1.79 -21.51 -6.41
C ILE A 85 -3.30 -21.77 -6.30
N ILE A 86 -3.79 -22.80 -7.01
CA ILE A 86 -5.21 -23.21 -6.93
C ILE A 86 -5.55 -23.65 -5.50
N GLU A 87 -4.69 -24.48 -4.89
CA GLU A 87 -4.85 -24.94 -3.51
C GLU A 87 -4.89 -23.77 -2.52
N GLU A 88 -3.98 -22.79 -2.65
CA GLU A 88 -3.97 -21.59 -1.82
C GLU A 88 -5.22 -20.71 -2.02
N CYS A 89 -5.69 -20.53 -3.26
CA CYS A 89 -6.95 -19.83 -3.51
C CYS A 89 -8.14 -20.49 -2.78
N VAL A 90 -8.20 -21.84 -2.82
CA VAL A 90 -9.26 -22.60 -2.12
C VAL A 90 -9.13 -22.46 -0.61
N ILE A 91 -7.92 -22.61 -0.05
CA ILE A 91 -7.65 -22.51 1.40
C ILE A 91 -8.02 -21.13 1.92
N ARG A 92 -7.66 -20.06 1.21
CA ARG A 92 -7.89 -18.68 1.64
C ARG A 92 -9.26 -18.13 1.23
N GLY A 93 -10.09 -18.92 0.52
CA GLY A 93 -11.44 -18.51 0.09
C GLY A 93 -11.43 -17.44 -1.00
N VAL A 94 -10.42 -17.42 -1.87
CA VAL A 94 -10.28 -16.48 -2.98
C VAL A 94 -10.91 -17.04 -4.24
N SER A 95 -11.82 -16.29 -4.88
CA SER A 95 -12.41 -16.68 -6.16
C SER A 95 -11.39 -16.61 -7.29
N TYR A 96 -11.33 -17.66 -8.12
CA TYR A 96 -10.43 -17.73 -9.28
C TYR A 96 -11.09 -18.43 -10.46
N GLN A 97 -10.51 -18.26 -11.65
CA GLN A 97 -10.93 -18.91 -12.88
C GLN A 97 -9.70 -19.50 -13.59
N ILE A 98 -9.79 -20.74 -14.05
CA ILE A 98 -8.79 -21.32 -14.93
C ILE A 98 -9.21 -21.01 -16.37
N ILE A 99 -8.36 -20.32 -17.11
CA ILE A 99 -8.60 -19.90 -18.48
C ILE A 99 -7.51 -20.44 -19.41
N ALA A 100 -7.89 -20.85 -20.62
CA ALA A 100 -6.93 -21.30 -21.62
C ALA A 100 -6.05 -20.13 -22.10
N ASP A 101 -4.81 -20.41 -22.51
CA ASP A 101 -3.87 -19.39 -23.04
C ASP A 101 -4.47 -18.55 -24.16
N VAL A 102 -5.30 -19.14 -25.03
CA VAL A 102 -5.97 -18.39 -26.10
C VAL A 102 -6.94 -17.33 -25.54
N GLN A 103 -7.61 -17.63 -24.45
CA GLN A 103 -8.50 -16.68 -23.76
C GLN A 103 -7.67 -15.59 -23.07
N ALA A 104 -6.61 -15.98 -22.36
CA ALA A 104 -5.69 -15.03 -21.72
C ALA A 104 -5.07 -14.07 -22.74
N ALA A 105 -4.57 -14.58 -23.87
CA ALA A 105 -4.06 -13.77 -24.97
C ALA A 105 -5.13 -12.85 -25.57
N GLY A 106 -6.39 -13.29 -25.63
CA GLY A 106 -7.54 -12.47 -26.01
C GLY A 106 -7.72 -11.29 -25.06
N ILE A 107 -7.78 -11.54 -23.76
CA ILE A 107 -7.91 -10.51 -22.72
C ILE A 107 -6.79 -9.46 -22.83
N ILE A 108 -5.53 -9.91 -22.93
CA ILE A 108 -4.38 -8.98 -23.04
C ILE A 108 -4.45 -8.15 -24.32
N ARG A 109 -4.85 -8.75 -25.46
CA ARG A 109 -5.03 -8.00 -26.70
C ARG A 109 -6.14 -6.97 -26.56
N ASP A 110 -7.28 -7.33 -25.99
CA ASP A 110 -8.42 -6.43 -25.81
C ASP A 110 -8.05 -5.25 -24.88
N ILE A 111 -7.27 -5.53 -23.79
CA ILE A 111 -6.72 -4.47 -22.92
C ILE A 111 -5.74 -3.56 -23.68
N ALA A 112 -4.94 -4.12 -24.59
CA ALA A 112 -3.95 -3.36 -25.35
C ALA A 112 -4.52 -2.42 -26.41
N GLU A 113 -5.80 -2.54 -26.76
CA GLU A 113 -6.45 -1.68 -27.75
C GLU A 113 -6.38 -0.19 -27.31
N PRO A 114 -5.98 0.74 -28.21
CA PRO A 114 -5.76 2.16 -27.84
C PRO A 114 -6.97 2.87 -27.26
N GLU A 115 -8.17 2.49 -27.67
CA GLU A 115 -9.41 3.13 -27.23
C GLU A 115 -9.95 2.56 -25.91
N VAL A 116 -9.38 1.46 -25.42
CA VAL A 116 -9.83 0.80 -24.21
C VAL A 116 -9.13 1.44 -23.01
N ASN A 117 -9.90 1.88 -22.01
CA ASN A 117 -9.39 2.49 -20.78
C ASN A 117 -8.95 1.42 -19.77
N MET A 118 -7.99 0.57 -20.15
CA MET A 118 -7.39 -0.49 -19.36
C MET A 118 -5.90 -0.55 -19.65
N GLU A 119 -5.10 -1.13 -18.73
CA GLU A 119 -3.67 -1.34 -18.91
C GLU A 119 -3.23 -2.64 -18.23
N THR A 120 -2.09 -3.17 -18.60
CA THR A 120 -1.48 -4.34 -17.94
C THR A 120 -0.21 -3.93 -17.23
N GLY A 121 -0.18 -4.02 -15.90
CA GLY A 121 1.02 -3.89 -15.09
C GLY A 121 1.69 -5.24 -14.87
N LYS A 122 2.99 -5.37 -15.14
CA LYS A 122 3.73 -6.57 -14.76
C LYS A 122 4.32 -6.40 -13.37
N LEU A 123 4.00 -7.34 -12.46
CA LEU A 123 4.61 -7.47 -11.14
C LEU A 123 5.68 -8.56 -11.21
N GLU A 124 6.91 -8.26 -10.77
CA GLU A 124 8.07 -9.17 -10.96
C GLU A 124 8.67 -9.67 -9.64
N LYS A 125 8.43 -8.97 -8.52
CA LYS A 125 9.07 -9.27 -7.23
C LYS A 125 8.17 -8.86 -6.08
N ALA A 126 8.07 -9.69 -5.05
CA ALA A 126 7.45 -9.28 -3.79
C ALA A 126 8.29 -8.16 -3.13
N PRO A 127 7.70 -7.01 -2.78
CA PRO A 127 8.45 -5.97 -2.09
C PRO A 127 8.80 -6.39 -0.66
N LYS A 128 10.00 -6.02 -0.20
CA LYS A 128 10.37 -6.19 1.19
C LYS A 128 9.79 -5.03 2.01
N ILE A 129 8.99 -5.36 3.02
CA ILE A 129 8.16 -4.43 3.76
C ILE A 129 8.73 -4.17 5.15
N ALA A 130 8.81 -2.90 5.55
CA ALA A 130 9.05 -2.46 6.92
C ALA A 130 7.84 -1.69 7.46
N VAL A 131 7.54 -1.91 8.74
CA VAL A 131 6.57 -1.13 9.53
C VAL A 131 7.34 -0.40 10.62
N TYR A 132 7.17 0.90 10.70
CA TYR A 132 7.74 1.72 11.75
C TYR A 132 6.81 1.73 12.96
N SER A 133 7.19 1.05 14.02
CA SER A 133 6.42 0.93 15.25
C SER A 133 7.33 0.69 16.46
N PRO A 134 7.01 1.25 17.64
CA PRO A 134 7.74 0.94 18.87
C PRO A 134 7.57 -0.54 19.29
N GLU A 135 8.51 -1.06 20.07
CA GLU A 135 8.39 -2.42 20.63
C GLU A 135 7.27 -2.54 21.67
N ALA A 136 6.98 -1.44 22.38
CA ALA A 136 5.94 -1.41 23.40
C ALA A 136 4.56 -1.50 22.75
N GLN A 137 3.68 -2.35 23.32
CA GLN A 137 2.29 -2.43 22.89
C GLN A 137 1.57 -1.11 23.17
N MET A 138 1.06 -0.49 22.12
CA MET A 138 0.23 0.71 22.19
C MET A 138 -1.24 0.33 22.44
N PRO A 139 -2.03 1.22 23.03
CA PRO A 139 -3.46 0.98 23.30
C PRO A 139 -4.37 1.22 22.08
N TRP A 140 -3.82 1.04 20.91
CA TRP A 140 -4.49 1.09 19.60
C TRP A 140 -3.79 0.12 18.65
N ASP A 141 -4.49 -0.30 17.63
CA ASP A 141 -3.98 -1.15 16.56
C ASP A 141 -3.55 -0.31 15.35
N ASP A 142 -2.96 -0.99 14.39
CA ASP A 142 -2.53 -0.44 13.11
C ASP A 142 -3.29 -1.15 11.98
N ALA A 143 -4.15 -0.41 11.28
CA ALA A 143 -4.97 -0.93 10.19
C ALA A 143 -4.14 -1.57 9.06
N VAL A 144 -2.89 -1.11 8.85
CA VAL A 144 -2.01 -1.65 7.80
C VAL A 144 -1.43 -2.99 8.21
N THR A 145 -0.93 -3.13 9.44
CA THR A 145 -0.48 -4.42 9.95
C THR A 145 -1.63 -5.41 10.04
N LEU A 146 -2.81 -4.95 10.47
CA LEU A 146 -4.02 -5.76 10.54
C LEU A 146 -4.40 -6.36 9.16
N VAL A 147 -4.38 -5.57 8.10
CA VAL A 147 -4.69 -6.09 6.77
C VAL A 147 -3.57 -6.96 6.19
N MET A 148 -2.31 -6.66 6.51
CA MET A 148 -1.19 -7.53 6.11
C MET A 148 -1.28 -8.90 6.77
N GLU A 149 -1.57 -8.96 8.07
CA GLU A 149 -1.78 -10.21 8.80
C GLU A 149 -2.97 -11.00 8.25
N TYR A 150 -4.09 -10.32 8.00
CA TYR A 150 -5.27 -10.95 7.41
C TYR A 150 -5.00 -11.51 6.01
N ALA A 151 -4.26 -10.78 5.18
CA ALA A 151 -3.87 -11.18 3.83
C ALA A 151 -2.66 -12.13 3.82
N GLU A 152 -2.02 -12.38 4.98
CA GLU A 152 -0.81 -13.21 5.13
C GLU A 152 0.38 -12.65 4.34
N ILE A 153 0.58 -11.34 4.40
CA ILE A 153 1.72 -10.61 3.80
C ILE A 153 2.75 -10.34 4.90
N PRO A 154 3.97 -10.88 4.79
CA PRO A 154 5.00 -10.70 5.81
C PRO A 154 5.60 -9.30 5.83
N TYR A 155 6.00 -8.82 7.00
CA TYR A 155 6.69 -7.55 7.20
C TYR A 155 7.68 -7.63 8.38
N ASP A 156 8.67 -6.75 8.38
CA ASP A 156 9.58 -6.55 9.51
C ASP A 156 9.18 -5.28 10.27
N VAL A 157 9.21 -5.33 11.61
CA VAL A 157 9.05 -4.14 12.45
C VAL A 157 10.40 -3.50 12.67
N ILE A 158 10.50 -2.19 12.48
CA ILE A 158 11.67 -1.36 12.74
C ILE A 158 11.26 -0.09 13.47
N TYR A 159 12.19 0.52 14.21
CA TYR A 159 11.91 1.75 14.91
C TYR A 159 13.09 2.74 14.82
N ASP A 160 13.13 3.75 15.67
CA ASP A 160 14.11 4.84 15.64
C ASP A 160 15.55 4.35 15.47
N ARG A 161 15.95 3.36 16.28
CA ARG A 161 17.32 2.80 16.27
C ARG A 161 17.69 2.15 14.94
N GLU A 162 16.80 1.37 14.37
CA GLU A 162 17.01 0.71 13.07
C GLU A 162 17.17 1.74 11.96
N ILE A 163 16.36 2.79 11.98
CA ILE A 163 16.39 3.85 10.95
C ILE A 163 17.68 4.65 11.05
N ILE A 164 18.07 5.09 12.25
CA ILE A 164 19.32 5.82 12.46
C ILE A 164 20.54 4.95 12.09
N ASN A 165 20.48 3.63 12.35
CA ASN A 165 21.52 2.68 11.97
C ASN A 165 21.45 2.24 10.49
N MET A 166 20.75 2.97 9.64
CA MET A 166 20.74 2.79 8.20
C MET A 166 20.19 1.44 7.72
N LYS A 167 19.20 0.84 8.40
CA LYS A 167 18.57 -0.40 7.96
C LYS A 167 17.52 -0.18 6.84
N LEU A 168 16.98 1.03 6.68
CA LEU A 168 15.94 1.35 5.68
C LEU A 168 16.29 0.93 4.25
N PRO A 169 17.53 1.08 3.72
CA PRO A 169 17.84 0.68 2.34
C PRO A 169 17.68 -0.81 2.03
N GLN A 170 17.40 -1.65 3.04
CA GLN A 170 17.13 -3.08 2.86
C GLN A 170 15.67 -3.36 2.46
N TYR A 171 14.79 -2.35 2.55
CA TYR A 171 13.36 -2.45 2.31
C TYR A 171 12.96 -1.69 1.05
N ASP A 172 11.96 -2.21 0.35
CA ASP A 172 11.36 -1.58 -0.81
C ASP A 172 10.21 -0.62 -0.41
N TRP A 173 9.56 -0.89 0.73
CA TRP A 173 8.39 -0.18 1.22
C TRP A 173 8.44 0.04 2.74
N LEU A 174 8.10 1.25 3.18
CA LEU A 174 8.03 1.66 4.59
C LEU A 174 6.64 2.18 4.92
N HIS A 175 6.06 1.71 6.02
CA HIS A 175 4.81 2.20 6.59
C HIS A 175 5.02 3.02 7.85
N LEU A 176 4.32 4.16 7.93
CA LEU A 176 4.15 4.99 9.13
C LEU A 176 2.65 5.17 9.37
N HIS A 177 2.16 4.96 10.60
CA HIS A 177 0.73 5.13 10.87
C HIS A 177 0.46 6.35 11.78
N HIS A 178 0.37 6.10 13.05
CA HIS A 178 0.00 7.08 14.08
C HIS A 178 1.20 7.62 14.86
N GLU A 179 2.38 7.45 14.32
CA GLU A 179 3.60 7.92 14.98
C GLU A 179 3.76 9.45 14.87
N ASP A 180 4.23 10.04 15.95
CA ASP A 180 4.49 11.46 16.02
C ASP A 180 5.98 11.76 15.77
N PHE A 181 6.26 12.42 14.67
CA PHE A 181 7.62 12.86 14.31
C PHE A 181 7.99 14.24 14.87
N THR A 182 7.06 14.91 15.55
CA THR A 182 7.31 16.24 16.13
C THR A 182 7.93 16.20 17.52
N GLY A 183 7.81 15.06 18.22
CA GLY A 183 8.23 14.90 19.60
C GLY A 183 7.23 15.40 20.65
N GLN A 184 5.97 15.57 20.26
CA GLN A 184 4.88 16.00 21.15
C GLN A 184 4.05 14.83 21.68
N TYR A 185 4.57 13.59 21.54
CA TYR A 185 3.94 12.36 22.03
C TYR A 185 2.49 12.18 21.56
N GLY A 186 2.24 12.44 20.28
CA GLY A 186 0.92 12.32 19.66
C GLY A 186 -0.10 13.35 20.11
N LYS A 187 0.33 14.42 20.79
CA LYS A 187 -0.58 15.42 21.37
C LYS A 187 -1.58 14.84 22.38
N PHE A 188 -1.25 13.69 22.97
CA PHE A 188 -2.09 13.00 23.95
C PHE A 188 -2.07 13.61 25.36
N TYR A 189 -1.24 14.62 25.62
CA TYR A 189 -1.01 15.18 26.94
C TYR A 189 -2.32 15.58 27.67
N ARG A 190 -3.22 16.29 27.00
CA ARG A 190 -4.48 16.75 27.61
C ARG A 190 -5.28 15.60 28.20
N SER A 191 -5.47 14.55 27.45
CA SER A 191 -6.39 13.46 27.80
C SER A 191 -5.71 12.33 28.56
N TYR A 192 -4.41 12.08 28.35
CA TYR A 192 -3.76 10.86 28.77
C TYR A 192 -2.48 11.06 29.60
N LYS A 193 -2.11 12.30 30.01
CA LYS A 193 -0.90 12.56 30.81
C LYS A 193 -0.77 11.71 32.10
N ASN A 194 -1.89 11.23 32.65
CA ASN A 194 -1.94 10.37 33.84
C ASN A 194 -2.12 8.89 33.51
N ALA A 195 -2.32 8.51 32.24
CA ALA A 195 -2.44 7.12 31.83
C ALA A 195 -1.07 6.42 31.90
N ALA A 196 -1.07 5.17 32.37
CA ALA A 196 0.16 4.42 32.56
C ALA A 196 0.93 4.22 31.23
N TRP A 197 0.23 3.91 30.14
CA TRP A 197 0.79 3.72 28.83
C TRP A 197 1.46 5.01 28.30
N TYR A 198 0.83 6.20 28.48
CA TYR A 198 1.40 7.47 28.04
C TYR A 198 2.70 7.79 28.80
N GLN A 199 2.67 7.63 30.12
CA GLN A 199 3.86 7.86 30.95
C GLN A 199 4.99 6.88 30.64
N GLN A 200 4.65 5.67 30.24
CA GLN A 200 5.63 4.66 29.78
C GLN A 200 6.22 5.07 28.43
N GLN A 201 5.40 5.45 27.45
CA GLN A 201 5.82 5.94 26.15
C GLN A 201 6.80 7.12 26.28
N VAL A 202 6.49 8.10 27.14
CA VAL A 202 7.39 9.24 27.39
C VAL A 202 8.74 8.77 27.93
N ARG A 203 8.73 7.93 28.97
CA ARG A 203 9.99 7.43 29.57
C ARG A 203 10.83 6.63 28.58
N GLU A 204 10.22 5.80 27.78
CA GLU A 204 10.92 4.96 26.79
C GLU A 204 11.51 5.81 25.68
N ALA A 205 10.76 6.77 25.15
CA ALA A 205 11.22 7.72 24.12
C ALA A 205 12.39 8.59 24.63
N GLU A 206 12.31 9.11 25.87
CA GLU A 206 13.39 9.88 26.49
C GLU A 206 14.64 9.02 26.70
N ALA A 207 14.47 7.78 27.18
CA ALA A 207 15.58 6.83 27.39
C ALA A 207 16.25 6.45 26.06
N GLU A 208 15.47 6.19 25.02
CA GLU A 208 15.99 5.87 23.69
C GLU A 208 16.75 7.05 23.08
N ALA A 209 16.17 8.27 23.14
CA ALA A 209 16.84 9.47 22.67
C ALA A 209 18.20 9.67 23.37
N ALA A 210 18.24 9.55 24.70
CA ALA A 210 19.46 9.68 25.49
C ALA A 210 20.50 8.60 25.15
N ASP A 211 20.09 7.33 25.01
CA ASP A 211 20.96 6.21 24.64
C ASP A 211 21.59 6.38 23.25
N MET A 212 20.86 7.02 22.34
CA MET A 212 21.32 7.33 20.99
C MET A 212 22.07 8.68 20.89
N GLY A 213 22.28 9.37 22.03
CA GLY A 213 23.05 10.61 22.12
C GLY A 213 22.28 11.89 21.76
N PHE A 214 20.95 11.82 21.69
CA PHE A 214 20.10 13.01 21.48
C PHE A 214 19.69 13.63 22.82
N SER A 215 19.71 14.96 22.89
CA SER A 215 19.33 15.70 24.09
C SER A 215 17.81 15.83 24.28
N LYS A 216 17.04 15.62 23.24
CA LYS A 216 15.56 15.71 23.21
C LYS A 216 14.98 14.64 22.29
N VAL A 217 13.77 14.17 22.59
CA VAL A 217 13.01 13.27 21.72
C VAL A 217 12.71 13.92 20.37
N SER A 218 12.35 15.21 20.34
CA SER A 218 12.11 15.95 19.10
C SER A 218 13.33 15.97 18.16
N HIS A 219 14.56 16.01 18.70
CA HIS A 219 15.77 15.92 17.89
C HIS A 219 15.98 14.52 17.29
N LEU A 220 15.71 13.47 18.07
CA LEU A 220 15.75 12.09 17.55
C LEU A 220 14.69 11.90 16.45
N LYS A 221 13.43 12.31 16.69
CA LYS A 221 12.35 12.17 15.72
C LYS A 221 12.62 12.94 14.43
N LEU A 222 13.18 14.15 14.52
CA LEU A 222 13.63 14.89 13.35
C LEU A 222 14.73 14.15 12.56
N ALA A 223 15.73 13.60 13.26
CA ALA A 223 16.77 12.81 12.61
C ALA A 223 16.19 11.58 11.89
N VAL A 224 15.24 10.90 12.52
CA VAL A 224 14.49 9.77 11.90
C VAL A 224 13.73 10.24 10.68
N ALA A 225 12.95 11.32 10.76
CA ALA A 225 12.20 11.88 9.64
C ALA A 225 13.14 12.24 8.45
N GLN A 226 14.30 12.81 8.72
CA GLN A 226 15.32 13.10 7.71
C GLN A 226 15.88 11.82 7.05
N LYS A 227 16.10 10.75 7.82
CA LYS A 227 16.55 9.45 7.27
C LYS A 227 15.48 8.80 6.40
N ILE A 228 14.21 8.91 6.77
CA ILE A 228 13.08 8.45 5.94
C ILE A 228 13.02 9.28 4.64
N ARG A 229 13.25 10.60 4.73
CA ARG A 229 13.32 11.48 3.55
C ARG A 229 14.46 11.07 2.61
N GLU A 230 15.67 10.77 3.16
CA GLU A 230 16.82 10.26 2.39
C GLU A 230 16.49 8.89 1.72
N TYR A 231 15.84 7.98 2.44
CA TYR A 231 15.39 6.69 1.93
C TYR A 231 14.44 6.85 0.74
N THR A 232 13.44 7.71 0.87
CA THR A 232 12.49 8.00 -0.22
C THR A 232 13.21 8.63 -1.41
N ALA A 233 14.10 9.60 -1.17
CA ALA A 233 14.91 10.21 -2.24
C ALA A 233 15.78 9.19 -2.99
N GLY A 234 16.24 8.15 -2.30
CA GLY A 234 17.04 7.07 -2.85
C GLY A 234 16.27 6.06 -3.71
N GLY A 235 14.95 6.05 -3.65
CA GLY A 235 14.10 5.13 -4.42
C GLY A 235 13.12 4.31 -3.57
N GLY A 236 13.10 4.51 -2.25
CA GLY A 236 12.17 3.85 -1.35
C GLY A 236 10.72 4.32 -1.56
N PHE A 237 9.77 3.47 -1.22
CA PHE A 237 8.36 3.80 -1.23
C PHE A 237 7.87 4.03 0.20
N LEU A 238 7.31 5.22 0.47
CA LEU A 238 6.74 5.61 1.76
C LEU A 238 5.21 5.57 1.71
N PHE A 239 4.58 4.83 2.60
CA PHE A 239 3.13 4.85 2.81
C PHE A 239 2.81 5.28 4.23
N THR A 240 1.96 6.28 4.38
CA THR A 240 1.69 6.90 5.67
C THR A 240 0.20 7.09 5.89
N MET A 241 -0.28 6.79 7.09
CA MET A 241 -1.67 6.99 7.49
C MET A 241 -1.78 7.87 8.75
N CYS A 242 -2.98 8.32 9.06
CA CYS A 242 -3.35 9.02 10.28
C CYS A 242 -2.39 10.20 10.57
N SER A 243 -2.04 10.41 11.85
CA SER A 243 -1.12 11.46 12.30
C SER A 243 0.31 11.33 11.79
N GLY A 244 0.71 10.14 11.33
CA GLY A 244 2.00 9.97 10.66
C GLY A 244 2.13 10.80 9.38
N THR A 245 1.01 11.23 8.77
CA THR A 245 1.02 12.02 7.53
C THR A 245 1.48 13.45 7.76
N ASP A 246 0.77 14.22 8.60
CA ASP A 246 1.07 15.63 8.83
C ASP A 246 2.19 15.83 9.84
N SER A 247 2.29 15.02 10.90
CA SER A 247 3.39 15.14 11.86
C SER A 247 4.75 14.95 11.21
N TYR A 248 4.86 14.04 10.23
CA TYR A 248 6.07 13.83 9.44
C TYR A 248 6.48 15.09 8.65
N ASP A 249 5.57 15.66 7.89
CA ASP A 249 5.83 16.89 7.13
C ASP A 249 6.08 18.10 8.04
N ILE A 250 5.38 18.18 9.18
CA ILE A 250 5.61 19.24 10.18
C ILE A 250 7.02 19.14 10.76
N ALA A 251 7.48 17.95 11.13
CA ALA A 251 8.84 17.74 11.61
C ALA A 251 9.89 18.18 10.59
N LEU A 252 9.70 17.85 9.32
CA LEU A 252 10.58 18.29 8.25
C LEU A 252 10.57 19.80 8.06
N ALA A 253 9.39 20.44 8.08
CA ALA A 253 9.27 21.89 7.97
C ALA A 253 9.95 22.62 9.14
N ALA A 254 9.87 22.05 10.35
CA ALA A 254 10.41 22.62 11.58
C ALA A 254 11.88 22.29 11.84
N HIS A 255 12.63 21.78 10.84
CA HIS A 255 13.99 21.28 11.02
C HIS A 255 14.98 22.28 11.62
N ASN A 256 14.72 23.59 11.56
CA ASN A 256 15.54 24.69 12.09
C ASN A 256 14.92 25.42 13.28
N THR A 257 13.84 24.90 13.87
CA THR A 257 13.15 25.56 14.98
C THR A 257 12.54 24.55 15.94
N ASP A 258 12.44 24.91 17.22
CA ASP A 258 11.80 24.07 18.23
C ASP A 258 10.29 24.40 18.30
N ILE A 259 9.46 23.38 18.08
CA ILE A 259 7.99 23.47 18.15
C ILE A 259 7.39 22.76 19.36
N CYS A 260 8.25 22.18 20.23
CA CYS A 260 7.80 21.42 21.40
C CYS A 260 7.73 22.31 22.64
N GLU A 261 6.56 22.39 23.25
CA GLU A 261 6.34 23.12 24.50
C GLU A 261 7.01 22.41 25.70
N SER A 262 7.25 23.18 26.76
CA SER A 262 8.04 22.77 27.93
C SER A 262 7.52 21.50 28.62
N MET A 263 6.23 21.20 28.53
CA MET A 263 5.66 19.98 29.10
C MET A 263 6.08 18.70 28.36
N TYR A 264 6.59 18.83 27.13
CA TYR A 264 7.08 17.70 26.36
C TYR A 264 8.59 17.50 26.51
N VAL A 265 9.37 18.59 26.54
CA VAL A 265 10.82 18.53 26.41
C VAL A 265 11.59 19.34 27.48
N GLY A 266 10.88 19.97 28.44
CA GLY A 266 11.45 20.66 29.59
C GLY A 266 11.81 22.13 29.38
N ASP A 267 11.88 22.62 28.14
CA ASP A 267 12.09 24.04 27.78
C ASP A 267 11.02 24.53 26.81
N PRO A 268 10.74 25.86 26.75
CA PRO A 268 9.66 26.37 25.92
C PRO A 268 9.98 26.27 24.43
N ALA A 269 8.93 26.08 23.61
CA ALA A 269 9.03 26.18 22.17
C ALA A 269 9.50 27.58 21.73
N ASP A 270 10.03 27.66 20.51
CA ASP A 270 10.41 28.92 19.89
C ASP A 270 9.15 29.76 19.54
N GLY A 271 8.97 30.87 20.21
CA GLY A 271 7.82 31.80 19.96
C GLY A 271 7.75 32.32 18.51
N ALA A 272 8.81 32.19 17.72
CA ALA A 272 8.85 32.55 16.30
C ALA A 272 8.80 31.33 15.37
N ALA A 273 8.52 30.14 15.87
CA ALA A 273 8.58 28.89 15.12
C ALA A 273 7.80 28.94 13.80
N GLN A 274 6.58 29.47 13.81
CA GLN A 274 5.75 29.61 12.60
C GLN A 274 6.45 30.34 11.45
N SER A 275 7.22 31.36 11.74
CA SER A 275 7.92 32.16 10.73
C SER A 275 9.23 31.52 10.23
N LYS A 276 9.66 30.43 10.87
CA LYS A 276 10.89 29.70 10.55
C LYS A 276 10.64 28.39 9.82
N LEU A 277 9.38 28.02 9.58
CA LEU A 277 9.05 26.81 8.84
C LEU A 277 9.59 26.89 7.41
N ASP A 278 10.24 25.81 7.00
CA ASP A 278 10.76 25.62 5.64
C ASP A 278 9.90 24.59 4.90
N PHE A 279 8.94 25.05 4.14
CA PHE A 279 8.04 24.20 3.37
C PHE A 279 8.70 23.51 2.15
N ASP A 280 9.93 23.85 1.79
CA ASP A 280 10.67 23.16 0.74
C ASP A 280 11.17 21.78 1.23
N GLN A 281 11.18 21.54 2.53
CA GLN A 281 11.54 20.24 3.10
C GLN A 281 10.38 19.25 3.13
N THR A 282 9.13 19.70 3.10
CA THR A 282 7.93 18.85 3.19
C THR A 282 7.65 18.09 1.90
N PHE A 283 6.92 16.99 2.03
CA PHE A 283 6.47 16.20 0.88
C PHE A 283 5.17 16.74 0.31
N ALA A 284 4.13 16.84 1.12
CA ALA A 284 2.77 17.10 0.68
C ALA A 284 2.27 18.51 0.96
N PHE A 285 2.70 19.14 2.07
CA PHE A 285 2.01 20.31 2.60
C PHE A 285 2.87 21.56 2.61
N HIS A 286 2.20 22.72 2.47
CA HIS A 286 2.81 24.05 2.55
C HIS A 286 1.89 25.05 3.21
N ASN A 287 2.45 26.17 3.70
CA ASN A 287 1.72 27.32 4.26
C ASN A 287 0.74 26.98 5.39
N PHE A 288 0.88 25.85 6.04
CA PHE A 288 0.06 25.49 7.18
C PHE A 288 0.45 26.30 8.43
N ILE A 289 -0.50 26.38 9.35
CA ILE A 289 -0.33 27.04 10.64
C ILE A 289 -0.16 25.98 11.71
N LEU A 290 0.92 26.06 12.48
CA LEU A 290 1.16 25.16 13.60
C LEU A 290 0.13 25.36 14.70
N GLU A 291 -0.32 24.29 15.32
CA GLU A 291 -1.06 24.34 16.57
C GLU A 291 -0.07 24.10 17.72
N MET A 292 0.27 25.19 18.42
CA MET A 292 1.28 25.17 19.49
C MET A 292 0.66 24.86 20.87
N ASP A 293 -0.66 25.01 21.03
CA ASP A 293 -1.31 24.68 22.31
C ASP A 293 -1.27 23.16 22.54
N PRO A 294 -0.58 22.70 23.61
CA PRO A 294 -0.48 21.29 23.94
C PRO A 294 -1.80 20.68 24.43
N LEU A 295 -2.82 21.51 24.68
CA LEU A 295 -4.15 21.06 25.04
C LEU A 295 -5.06 20.85 23.82
N VAL A 296 -4.59 21.19 22.62
CA VAL A 296 -5.25 20.91 21.34
C VAL A 296 -4.68 19.62 20.77
N TYR A 297 -5.53 18.76 20.23
CA TYR A 297 -5.17 17.41 19.77
C TYR A 297 -4.55 17.42 18.38
N GLU A 298 -4.92 18.36 17.54
CA GLU A 298 -4.40 18.55 16.19
C GLU A 298 -2.98 19.14 16.22
N PHE A 299 -2.14 18.77 15.23
CA PHE A 299 -0.78 19.30 15.09
C PHE A 299 -0.73 20.63 14.35
N SER A 300 -1.66 20.85 13.43
CA SER A 300 -1.69 22.06 12.59
C SER A 300 -3.05 22.25 11.92
N SER A 301 -3.12 23.31 11.13
CA SER A 301 -4.29 23.59 10.29
C SER A 301 -4.46 22.66 9.07
N ILE A 302 -3.56 21.72 8.83
CA ILE A 302 -3.67 20.73 7.74
C ILE A 302 -4.89 19.85 7.94
N ASP A 303 -5.06 19.33 9.15
CA ASP A 303 -6.10 18.37 9.49
C ASP A 303 -7.51 18.93 9.33
N ALA A 304 -8.39 18.11 8.76
CA ALA A 304 -9.79 18.43 8.51
C ALA A 304 -10.76 17.68 9.45
N THR A 305 -10.28 17.13 10.57
CA THR A 305 -11.12 16.43 11.56
C THR A 305 -12.25 17.31 12.07
N ASP A 306 -12.03 18.62 12.23
CA ASP A 306 -13.06 19.61 12.62
C ASP A 306 -14.22 19.69 11.60
N ILE A 307 -13.98 19.43 10.33
CA ILE A 307 -14.98 19.40 9.26
C ILE A 307 -15.74 18.07 9.31
N HIS A 308 -15.02 16.95 9.30
CA HIS A 308 -15.60 15.59 9.24
C HIS A 308 -16.39 15.22 10.51
N SER A 309 -15.99 15.71 11.69
CA SER A 309 -16.73 15.52 12.95
C SER A 309 -18.18 16.06 12.94
N ARG A 310 -18.50 16.92 11.98
CA ARG A 310 -19.86 17.49 11.78
C ARG A 310 -20.66 16.75 10.71
N VAL A 311 -20.06 15.80 10.03
CA VAL A 311 -20.70 14.99 8.98
C VAL A 311 -21.23 13.70 9.61
N PRO A 312 -22.51 13.34 9.41
CA PRO A 312 -22.99 12.04 9.84
C PRO A 312 -22.21 10.91 9.15
N GLN A 313 -21.83 9.87 9.88
CA GLN A 313 -21.09 8.71 9.34
C GLN A 313 -21.70 8.15 8.05
N THR A 314 -23.05 8.11 7.97
CA THR A 314 -23.79 7.61 6.79
C THR A 314 -23.70 8.53 5.57
N GLN A 315 -23.11 9.70 5.71
CA GLN A 315 -22.94 10.71 4.64
C GLN A 315 -21.47 11.05 4.42
N ASP A 316 -20.57 10.48 5.19
CA ASP A 316 -19.13 10.70 5.02
C ASP A 316 -18.58 9.69 4.03
N PHE A 317 -18.19 10.20 2.85
CA PHE A 317 -17.62 9.44 1.74
C PHE A 317 -16.55 10.28 1.04
N PHE A 318 -15.62 9.60 0.41
CA PHE A 318 -14.71 10.22 -0.54
C PHE A 318 -14.75 9.47 -1.87
N THR A 319 -14.42 10.17 -2.95
CA THR A 319 -14.44 9.63 -4.30
C THR A 319 -13.01 9.49 -4.80
N LEU A 320 -12.69 8.34 -5.36
CA LEU A 320 -11.39 8.10 -5.99
C LEU A 320 -11.28 8.87 -7.31
N PHE A 321 -10.06 9.20 -7.67
CA PHE A 321 -9.70 9.73 -8.98
C PHE A 321 -10.14 8.77 -10.08
N ASP A 322 -10.69 9.31 -11.15
CA ASP A 322 -11.10 8.50 -12.30
C ASP A 322 -9.88 7.87 -12.97
N PHE A 323 -9.93 6.55 -13.12
CA PHE A 323 -8.89 5.80 -13.79
C PHE A 323 -8.67 6.28 -15.24
N SER A 324 -7.41 6.43 -15.65
CA SER A 324 -7.04 6.65 -17.05
C SER A 324 -5.74 5.93 -17.41
N ALA A 325 -5.83 4.99 -18.33
CA ALA A 325 -4.66 4.28 -18.86
C ALA A 325 -3.72 5.18 -19.70
N LYS A 326 -4.21 6.36 -20.14
CA LYS A 326 -3.44 7.28 -21.00
C LYS A 326 -2.64 8.33 -20.26
N TRP A 327 -3.02 8.69 -19.02
CA TRP A 327 -2.43 9.86 -18.35
C TRP A 327 -1.31 9.52 -17.40
N ASP A 328 -1.51 8.57 -16.50
CA ASP A 328 -0.50 8.17 -15.54
C ASP A 328 -0.72 6.74 -15.06
N ILE A 329 0.35 5.98 -14.99
CA ILE A 329 0.31 4.60 -14.51
C ILE A 329 0.11 4.53 -12.99
N ILE A 330 0.58 5.53 -12.24
CA ILE A 330 0.57 5.53 -10.77
C ILE A 330 -0.85 5.63 -10.20
N PRO A 331 -1.67 6.62 -10.57
CA PRO A 331 -3.06 6.66 -10.13
C PRO A 331 -3.82 5.42 -10.56
N THR A 332 -3.44 4.88 -11.71
CA THR A 332 -4.01 3.69 -12.32
C THR A 332 -3.86 2.44 -11.43
N MET A 333 -2.70 2.28 -10.77
CA MET A 333 -2.45 1.19 -9.83
C MET A 333 -3.01 1.49 -8.44
N LEU A 334 -2.73 2.67 -7.91
CA LEU A 334 -3.04 3.04 -6.54
C LEU A 334 -4.54 3.24 -6.30
N THR A 335 -5.31 3.55 -7.34
CA THR A 335 -6.77 3.72 -7.26
C THR A 335 -7.58 2.51 -7.75
N GLN A 336 -6.92 1.35 -8.02
CA GLN A 336 -7.65 0.14 -8.41
C GLN A 336 -8.63 -0.29 -7.32
N ASN A 337 -9.91 -0.33 -7.67
CA ASN A 337 -10.94 -0.74 -6.74
C ASN A 337 -12.19 -1.24 -7.50
N HIS A 338 -13.05 -2.00 -6.81
CA HIS A 338 -14.37 -2.38 -7.30
C HIS A 338 -15.43 -1.30 -7.02
N GLN A 339 -15.10 -0.31 -6.18
CA GLN A 339 -15.93 0.85 -5.84
C GLN A 339 -15.13 2.13 -6.04
N SER A 340 -15.72 3.12 -6.68
CA SER A 340 -15.12 4.47 -6.85
C SER A 340 -15.48 5.43 -5.72
N VAL A 341 -16.53 5.13 -4.96
CA VAL A 341 -16.96 5.88 -3.77
C VAL A 341 -16.71 5.05 -2.54
N ILE A 342 -15.85 5.55 -1.66
CA ILE A 342 -15.38 4.85 -0.47
C ILE A 342 -16.00 5.49 0.77
N LYS A 343 -16.38 4.69 1.75
CA LYS A 343 -16.84 5.21 3.06
C LYS A 343 -15.73 6.04 3.72
N GLY A 344 -16.12 7.16 4.32
CA GLY A 344 -15.24 7.95 5.15
C GLY A 344 -14.96 7.23 6.48
N PHE A 345 -13.84 7.57 7.08
CA PHE A 345 -13.41 7.13 8.41
C PHE A 345 -12.52 8.19 9.02
N MET A 346 -12.51 8.28 10.33
CA MET A 346 -11.81 9.31 11.07
C MET A 346 -10.45 8.79 11.58
N GLY A 347 -9.66 9.69 12.11
CA GLY A 347 -8.39 9.42 12.78
C GLY A 347 -7.89 10.72 13.40
N GLN A 348 -6.71 10.73 13.98
CA GLN A 348 -6.12 11.97 14.49
C GLN A 348 -5.94 12.99 13.36
N THR A 349 -5.51 12.55 12.18
CA THR A 349 -5.54 13.34 10.95
C THR A 349 -6.52 12.67 9.99
N THR A 350 -7.76 13.09 10.03
CA THR A 350 -8.87 12.46 9.30
C THR A 350 -8.76 12.64 7.80
N ALA A 351 -8.42 13.85 7.37
CA ALA A 351 -8.28 14.28 5.97
C ALA A 351 -7.49 15.58 5.93
N PHE A 352 -7.15 16.05 4.74
CA PHE A 352 -6.32 17.23 4.53
C PHE A 352 -7.14 18.37 3.95
N LYS A 353 -6.99 19.59 4.49
CA LYS A 353 -7.59 20.81 3.91
C LYS A 353 -6.84 21.13 2.60
N LYS A 354 -7.55 21.16 1.50
CA LYS A 354 -7.02 21.24 0.13
C LYS A 354 -6.06 22.43 -0.10
N GLN A 355 -6.28 23.53 0.59
CA GLN A 355 -5.45 24.76 0.45
C GLN A 355 -4.00 24.59 0.93
N TYR A 356 -3.69 23.57 1.71
CA TYR A 356 -2.35 23.30 2.22
C TYR A 356 -1.59 22.24 1.39
N ILE A 357 -2.22 21.65 0.40
CA ILE A 357 -1.59 20.65 -0.46
C ILE A 357 -0.79 21.37 -1.55
N LYS A 358 0.46 20.98 -1.75
CA LYS A 358 1.32 21.50 -2.82
C LYS A 358 0.75 21.22 -4.20
N SER A 359 1.02 22.06 -5.17
CA SER A 359 0.43 21.99 -6.52
C SER A 359 0.90 20.80 -7.37
N ASP A 360 2.03 20.21 -7.03
CA ASP A 360 2.64 19.03 -7.67
C ASP A 360 2.22 17.70 -7.05
N VAL A 361 1.40 17.75 -6.00
CA VAL A 361 0.84 16.57 -5.33
C VAL A 361 -0.40 16.08 -6.07
N LEU A 362 -0.44 14.79 -6.36
CA LEU A 362 -1.55 14.14 -7.00
C LEU A 362 -2.66 13.83 -5.97
N VAL A 363 -3.85 14.36 -6.20
CA VAL A 363 -5.04 14.04 -5.41
C VAL A 363 -5.70 12.79 -6.00
N MET A 364 -5.68 11.68 -5.25
CA MET A 364 -6.25 10.40 -5.66
C MET A 364 -7.62 10.12 -5.04
N GLY A 365 -7.94 10.77 -3.92
CA GLY A 365 -9.25 10.63 -3.27
C GLY A 365 -9.64 11.91 -2.54
N GLU A 366 -10.85 12.42 -2.83
CA GLU A 366 -11.36 13.66 -2.24
C GLU A 366 -12.82 13.56 -1.78
N SER A 367 -13.15 14.25 -0.71
CA SER A 367 -14.53 14.49 -0.24
C SER A 367 -15.00 15.83 -0.80
N LYS A 368 -15.59 15.79 -2.02
CA LYS A 368 -15.99 17.01 -2.75
C LYS A 368 -16.99 17.87 -1.97
N ALA A 369 -17.91 17.25 -1.24
CA ALA A 369 -18.93 17.95 -0.47
C ALA A 369 -18.32 18.73 0.71
N GLN A 370 -17.24 18.22 1.29
CA GLN A 370 -16.52 18.83 2.40
C GLN A 370 -15.37 19.73 1.95
N GLY A 371 -14.96 19.65 0.68
CA GLY A 371 -13.80 20.37 0.14
C GLY A 371 -12.46 19.89 0.71
N THR A 372 -12.39 18.62 1.14
CA THR A 372 -11.21 18.01 1.77
C THR A 372 -10.65 16.88 0.90
N VAL A 373 -9.40 16.52 1.15
CA VAL A 373 -8.68 15.47 0.41
C VAL A 373 -8.25 14.38 1.39
N LYS A 374 -8.45 13.12 1.03
CA LYS A 374 -8.19 11.98 1.92
C LYS A 374 -7.02 11.11 1.48
N TYR A 375 -6.72 11.07 0.19
CA TYR A 375 -5.73 10.19 -0.38
C TYR A 375 -4.91 10.93 -1.44
N ILE A 376 -3.60 11.06 -1.19
CA ILE A 376 -2.67 11.85 -2.00
C ILE A 376 -1.37 11.09 -2.25
N HIS A 377 -0.71 11.44 -3.35
CA HIS A 377 0.52 10.78 -3.77
C HIS A 377 1.49 11.79 -4.40
N GLY A 378 2.79 11.50 -4.30
CA GLY A 378 3.82 12.28 -4.96
C GLY A 378 5.12 11.50 -5.15
N ALA A 379 6.02 12.08 -5.94
CA ALA A 379 7.37 11.60 -6.11
C ALA A 379 8.34 12.46 -5.30
N PHE A 380 9.42 11.84 -4.78
CA PHE A 380 10.51 12.57 -4.15
C PHE A 380 11.85 11.92 -4.50
N GLY A 381 12.71 12.63 -5.23
CA GLY A 381 13.93 12.07 -5.77
C GLY A 381 13.66 10.90 -6.73
N ASN A 382 14.19 9.72 -6.42
CA ASN A 382 13.96 8.50 -7.19
C ASN A 382 12.78 7.65 -6.64
N GLY A 383 12.26 7.98 -5.46
CA GLY A 383 11.19 7.25 -4.78
C GLY A 383 9.85 7.96 -4.85
N GLN A 384 8.92 7.41 -4.10
CA GLN A 384 7.53 7.84 -4.13
C GLN A 384 6.94 7.76 -2.72
N TRP A 385 5.87 8.51 -2.50
CA TRP A 385 5.17 8.52 -1.22
C TRP A 385 3.66 8.62 -1.43
N THR A 386 2.91 8.06 -0.49
CA THR A 386 1.45 8.14 -0.45
C THR A 386 1.00 8.45 0.97
N PHE A 387 0.13 9.43 1.13
CA PHE A 387 -0.53 9.77 2.40
C PHE A 387 -2.02 9.46 2.31
N TYR A 388 -2.52 8.75 3.32
CA TYR A 388 -3.90 8.33 3.43
C TYR A 388 -4.46 8.78 4.79
N GLY A 389 -5.32 9.79 4.80
CA GLY A 389 -5.91 10.32 6.03
C GLY A 389 -6.87 9.35 6.69
N GLY A 390 -7.00 9.42 8.02
CA GLY A 390 -7.82 8.53 8.83
C GLY A 390 -7.06 7.31 9.33
N HIS A 391 -7.68 6.59 10.27
CA HIS A 391 -7.05 5.51 11.01
C HIS A 391 -7.42 4.13 10.46
N ASP A 392 -8.69 3.74 10.50
CA ASP A 392 -9.18 2.43 10.09
C ASP A 392 -10.37 2.55 9.12
N PRO A 393 -10.27 2.01 7.89
CA PRO A 393 -11.32 2.10 6.87
C PRO A 393 -12.67 1.48 7.24
N GLU A 394 -12.75 0.57 8.20
CA GLU A 394 -14.00 -0.09 8.61
C GLU A 394 -14.41 0.24 10.04
N ASP A 395 -13.56 0.92 10.80
CA ASP A 395 -13.92 1.55 12.08
C ASP A 395 -13.99 3.08 11.93
N TYR A 396 -15.20 3.61 11.83
CA TYR A 396 -15.41 5.03 11.51
C TYR A 396 -14.74 5.97 12.49
N GLN A 397 -14.71 5.64 13.77
CA GLN A 397 -14.25 6.53 14.83
C GLN A 397 -13.43 5.77 15.88
N HIS A 398 -12.34 5.15 15.41
CA HIS A 398 -11.44 4.37 16.27
C HIS A 398 -10.93 5.21 17.44
N ARG A 399 -11.02 4.67 18.64
CA ARG A 399 -10.61 5.32 19.89
C ARG A 399 -9.55 4.48 20.59
N VAL A 400 -8.82 5.13 21.48
CA VAL A 400 -7.89 4.45 22.40
C VAL A 400 -8.65 3.35 23.18
N ASP A 401 -8.11 2.15 23.22
CA ASP A 401 -8.65 0.93 23.81
C ASP A 401 -9.84 0.29 23.05
N ASP A 402 -10.21 0.75 21.86
CA ASP A 402 -11.15 0.03 21.00
C ASP A 402 -10.52 -1.30 20.53
N PRO A 403 -11.31 -2.37 20.37
CA PRO A 403 -10.78 -3.63 19.86
C PRO A 403 -10.44 -3.50 18.37
N PRO A 404 -9.44 -4.28 17.88
CA PRO A 404 -9.10 -4.30 16.45
C PRO A 404 -10.29 -4.71 15.59
N THR A 405 -10.36 -4.15 14.39
CA THR A 405 -11.39 -4.50 13.39
C THR A 405 -11.29 -5.98 12.98
N ASP A 406 -12.39 -6.71 13.04
CA ASP A 406 -12.46 -8.08 12.52
C ASP A 406 -12.63 -8.07 10.98
N LEU A 407 -11.53 -8.23 10.25
CA LEU A 407 -11.53 -8.24 8.79
C LEU A 407 -12.24 -9.44 8.17
N ASN A 408 -12.59 -10.48 8.94
CA ASN A 408 -13.48 -11.54 8.44
C ASN A 408 -14.90 -11.03 8.17
N LEU A 409 -15.30 -9.94 8.81
CA LEU A 409 -16.56 -9.24 8.53
C LEU A 409 -16.47 -8.28 7.33
N HIS A 410 -15.25 -7.96 6.89
CA HIS A 410 -14.96 -6.96 5.85
C HIS A 410 -14.03 -7.48 4.74
N PRO A 411 -14.20 -8.72 4.21
CA PRO A 411 -13.27 -9.33 3.25
C PRO A 411 -13.18 -8.55 1.93
N ASN A 412 -14.16 -7.69 1.66
CA ASN A 412 -14.28 -6.88 0.46
C ASN A 412 -14.20 -5.37 0.73
N SER A 413 -13.54 -4.97 1.82
CA SER A 413 -13.38 -3.56 2.15
C SER A 413 -12.64 -2.78 1.06
N ALA A 414 -13.33 -1.79 0.50
CA ALA A 414 -12.76 -0.91 -0.51
C ALA A 414 -11.68 0.03 0.06
N GLY A 415 -11.80 0.42 1.33
CA GLY A 415 -10.81 1.27 2.01
C GLY A 415 -9.51 0.53 2.30
N TYR A 416 -9.57 -0.68 2.83
CA TYR A 416 -8.39 -1.53 3.05
C TYR A 416 -7.71 -1.96 1.75
N ARG A 417 -8.48 -2.11 0.67
CA ARG A 417 -7.94 -2.42 -0.63
C ARG A 417 -6.98 -1.34 -1.15
N LEU A 418 -7.20 -0.07 -0.84
CA LEU A 418 -6.27 1.01 -1.19
C LEU A 418 -4.91 0.85 -0.51
N ILE A 419 -4.90 0.36 0.73
CA ILE A 419 -3.64 0.03 1.44
C ILE A 419 -2.88 -1.07 0.67
N LEU A 420 -3.57 -2.14 0.29
CA LEU A 420 -2.98 -3.27 -0.41
C LEU A 420 -2.50 -2.92 -1.84
N ASN A 421 -3.15 -1.96 -2.52
CA ASN A 421 -2.63 -1.41 -3.77
C ASN A 421 -1.23 -0.79 -3.57
N ASN A 422 -1.03 -0.03 -2.49
CA ASN A 422 0.28 0.57 -2.18
C ASN A 422 1.34 -0.48 -1.88
N ILE A 423 0.98 -1.60 -1.25
CA ILE A 423 1.90 -2.71 -0.95
C ILE A 423 2.39 -3.38 -2.24
N LEU A 424 1.51 -3.61 -3.22
CA LEU A 424 1.89 -4.26 -4.48
C LEU A 424 2.54 -3.30 -5.49
N PHE A 425 2.33 -1.99 -5.35
CA PHE A 425 2.83 -1.00 -6.31
C PHE A 425 4.35 -1.08 -6.55
N PRO A 426 5.23 -1.24 -5.53
CA PRO A 426 6.67 -1.34 -5.75
C PRO A 426 7.11 -2.59 -6.54
N ALA A 427 6.27 -3.63 -6.60
CA ALA A 427 6.50 -4.82 -7.39
C ALA A 427 6.39 -4.58 -8.91
N ALA A 428 5.75 -3.46 -9.30
CA ALA A 428 5.42 -3.17 -10.69
C ALA A 428 6.64 -2.72 -11.49
N LYS A 429 6.82 -3.33 -12.65
CA LYS A 429 7.80 -2.88 -13.63
C LYS A 429 7.37 -1.55 -14.24
N LYS A 430 8.29 -0.58 -14.36
CA LYS A 430 8.04 0.65 -15.13
C LYS A 430 7.65 0.31 -16.57
N MET A 431 6.48 0.76 -16.98
CA MET A 431 5.97 0.60 -18.34
C MET A 431 5.89 1.94 -19.05
N LYS A 432 5.92 1.91 -20.40
CA LYS A 432 5.59 3.10 -21.19
C LYS A 432 4.09 3.34 -21.12
N GLN A 433 3.71 4.62 -21.02
CA GLN A 433 2.30 5.01 -21.09
C GLN A 433 1.68 4.54 -22.40
N LYS A 434 0.41 4.18 -22.34
CA LYS A 434 -0.43 3.91 -23.51
C LYS A 434 -0.65 5.22 -24.27
N THR A 435 -0.27 5.27 -25.51
CA THR A 435 -0.37 6.46 -26.38
C THR A 435 -1.57 6.35 -27.31
#